data_c241a7d2d7afb4e3752b5d6988b64800
#
_entry.id   c241a7d2d7afb4e3752b5d6988b64800
#
_cell.length_a   1.000
_cell.length_b   1.000
_cell.length_c   1.000
_cell.angle_alpha   90.00
_cell.angle_beta   90.00
_cell.angle_gamma   90.00
#
_symmetry.space_group_name_H-M   'P 1'
#
loop_
_entity.id
_entity.type
_entity.pdbx_description
1 polymer ?
#
loop_
_entity_poly.entity_id
_entity_poly.type
_entity_poly.pdbx_seq_one_letter_code
_entity_poly.pdbx_strand_id
1 'polypeptide(L)'
;MKFNLSINISQGVSDNFNYIVTPNAQKVYGNIVDSFQSGIHSFLIIGTYGTGKSSFLMALEQDLLNNKSKLVSERSVFADAKSFEFMNIVGDYSSLSTLLSKELSIAPSDDSKNVFSTLTRYLIKLKDQNKFLFIFIDEFGKILEHAANNNPEKELYFLQTLAEFVNVSSRNVILITTLHQNFGSYAHKLTETQRNEWLTSEWTGVNITIIATIDFRINAFVFRDCKDILSCKISTTTNFHSE
;
A
#
# COMPACT_ATOMS: atom_id res chain seq x y z
N MET A 1 7.20 -25.79 16.40
CA MET A 1 7.11 -24.57 15.58
C MET A 1 6.90 -23.39 16.51
N LYS A 2 7.81 -22.42 16.54
CA LYS A 2 7.56 -21.15 17.26
C LYS A 2 6.83 -20.23 16.28
N PHE A 3 5.57 -19.92 16.57
CA PHE A 3 4.85 -18.88 15.85
C PHE A 3 5.32 -17.53 16.39
N ASN A 4 5.91 -16.70 15.56
CA ASN A 4 6.11 -15.30 15.92
C ASN A 4 4.75 -14.60 15.92
N LEU A 5 4.32 -14.17 17.09
CA LEU A 5 3.02 -13.51 17.30
C LEU A 5 2.95 -12.09 16.70
N SER A 6 4.07 -11.47 16.40
CA SER A 6 4.15 -10.15 15.79
C SER A 6 5.26 -10.11 14.76
N ILE A 7 4.91 -9.72 13.54
CA ILE A 7 5.84 -9.54 12.43
C ILE A 7 6.04 -8.04 12.24
N ASN A 8 7.30 -7.60 12.24
CA ASN A 8 7.68 -6.22 11.97
C ASN A 8 8.48 -6.16 10.66
N ILE A 9 7.90 -5.56 9.64
CA ILE A 9 8.53 -5.48 8.30
C ILE A 9 9.83 -4.67 8.29
N SER A 10 10.03 -3.74 9.23
CA SER A 10 11.24 -2.91 9.29
C SER A 10 12.50 -3.69 9.72
N GLN A 11 12.34 -4.88 10.28
CA GLN A 11 13.48 -5.71 10.69
C GLN A 11 14.01 -6.60 9.56
N GLY A 12 13.39 -6.51 8.37
CA GLY A 12 13.71 -7.38 7.24
C GLY A 12 13.22 -8.81 7.42
N VAL A 13 13.43 -9.62 6.40
CA VAL A 13 12.98 -11.01 6.38
C VAL A 13 14.02 -11.89 7.06
N SER A 14 13.63 -12.61 8.12
CA SER A 14 14.50 -13.60 8.76
C SER A 14 14.66 -14.84 7.88
N ASP A 15 15.82 -15.50 7.93
CA ASP A 15 16.09 -16.73 7.17
C ASP A 15 15.12 -17.88 7.47
N ASN A 16 14.49 -17.85 8.65
CA ASN A 16 13.53 -18.85 9.12
C ASN A 16 12.06 -18.46 8.85
N PHE A 17 11.81 -17.37 8.12
CA PHE A 17 10.46 -16.99 7.76
C PHE A 17 9.89 -18.00 6.75
N ASN A 18 8.83 -18.67 7.16
CA ASN A 18 8.10 -19.63 6.32
C ASN A 18 6.67 -19.17 6.14
N TYR A 19 6.31 -18.82 4.93
CA TYR A 19 4.98 -18.35 4.56
C TYR A 19 4.20 -19.43 3.84
N ILE A 20 2.98 -19.70 4.30
CA ILE A 20 2.08 -20.62 3.62
C ILE A 20 1.20 -19.79 2.69
N VAL A 21 1.40 -19.96 1.40
CA VAL A 21 0.63 -19.25 0.38
C VAL A 21 -0.81 -19.79 0.36
N THR A 22 -1.73 -18.93 0.72
CA THR A 22 -3.18 -19.26 0.68
C THR A 22 -3.77 -18.85 -0.68
N PRO A 23 -4.90 -19.43 -1.12
CA PRO A 23 -5.59 -18.99 -2.31
C PRO A 23 -5.94 -17.49 -2.29
N ASN A 24 -6.24 -16.96 -1.11
CA ASN A 24 -6.51 -15.56 -0.94
C ASN A 24 -5.26 -14.68 -1.14
N ALA A 25 -4.12 -15.10 -0.62
CA ALA A 25 -2.85 -14.41 -0.87
C ALA A 25 -2.50 -14.39 -2.37
N GLN A 26 -2.72 -15.50 -3.07
CA GLN A 26 -2.53 -15.56 -4.52
C GLN A 26 -3.47 -14.63 -5.27
N LYS A 27 -4.74 -14.57 -4.86
CA LYS A 27 -5.71 -13.63 -5.45
C LYS A 27 -5.30 -12.18 -5.26
N VAL A 28 -4.82 -11.81 -4.05
CA VAL A 28 -4.31 -10.46 -3.77
C VAL A 28 -3.13 -10.13 -4.65
N TYR A 29 -2.18 -11.04 -4.74
CA TYR A 29 -1.02 -10.88 -5.62
C TYR A 29 -1.47 -10.72 -7.08
N GLY A 30 -2.37 -11.56 -7.57
CA GLY A 30 -2.93 -11.44 -8.93
C GLY A 30 -3.58 -10.08 -9.18
N ASN A 31 -4.40 -9.59 -8.25
CA ASN A 31 -5.01 -8.26 -8.36
C ASN A 31 -3.97 -7.13 -8.40
N ILE A 32 -2.86 -7.23 -7.64
CA ILE A 32 -1.75 -6.27 -7.71
C ILE A 32 -1.14 -6.29 -9.11
N VAL A 33 -0.86 -7.48 -9.64
CA VAL A 33 -0.25 -7.66 -10.96
C VAL A 33 -1.14 -7.10 -12.07
N ASP A 34 -2.41 -7.47 -12.09
CA ASP A 34 -3.37 -7.04 -13.13
C ASP A 34 -3.55 -5.51 -13.12
N SER A 35 -3.64 -4.93 -11.92
CA SER A 35 -3.76 -3.48 -11.76
C SER A 35 -2.46 -2.76 -12.14
N PHE A 36 -1.31 -3.32 -11.79
CA PHE A 36 0.00 -2.78 -12.19
C PHE A 36 0.18 -2.76 -13.70
N GLN A 37 -0.20 -3.84 -14.38
CA GLN A 37 -0.20 -3.90 -15.85
C GLN A 37 -1.14 -2.87 -16.49
N SER A 38 -2.19 -2.47 -15.76
CA SER A 38 -3.12 -1.41 -16.16
C SER A 38 -2.62 0.01 -15.81
N GLY A 39 -1.38 0.14 -15.30
CA GLY A 39 -0.75 1.43 -14.98
C GLY A 39 -1.04 1.96 -13.57
N ILE A 40 -1.56 1.12 -12.68
CA ILE A 40 -1.78 1.48 -11.27
C ILE A 40 -0.61 0.96 -10.43
N HIS A 41 0.08 1.86 -9.75
CA HIS A 41 1.27 1.55 -8.96
C HIS A 41 1.08 1.76 -7.46
N SER A 42 -0.10 2.18 -7.01
CA SER A 42 -0.42 2.41 -5.60
C SER A 42 -1.57 1.54 -5.13
N PHE A 43 -1.36 0.83 -4.03
CA PHE A 43 -2.25 -0.22 -3.52
C PHE A 43 -2.52 -0.05 -2.03
N LEU A 44 -3.75 -0.36 -1.64
CA LEU A 44 -4.20 -0.38 -0.26
C LEU A 44 -4.77 -1.76 0.09
N ILE A 45 -4.17 -2.43 1.07
CA ILE A 45 -4.63 -3.71 1.58
C ILE A 45 -5.36 -3.48 2.91
N ILE A 46 -6.64 -3.78 2.96
CA ILE A 46 -7.46 -3.63 4.17
C ILE A 46 -7.74 -5.02 4.76
N GLY A 47 -7.59 -5.16 6.08
CA GLY A 47 -7.94 -6.38 6.79
C GLY A 47 -7.75 -6.23 8.29
N THR A 48 -8.58 -6.87 9.09
CA THR A 48 -8.53 -6.79 10.56
C THR A 48 -7.18 -7.22 11.13
N TYR A 49 -6.94 -6.96 12.41
CA TYR A 49 -5.72 -7.41 13.09
C TYR A 49 -5.57 -8.94 13.00
N GLY A 50 -4.32 -9.40 12.85
CA GLY A 50 -4.01 -10.82 12.80
C GLY A 50 -4.39 -11.53 11.49
N THR A 51 -4.85 -10.82 10.46
CA THR A 51 -5.19 -11.42 9.16
C THR A 51 -4.00 -11.75 8.28
N GLY A 52 -2.77 -11.38 8.68
CA GLY A 52 -1.54 -11.74 7.98
C GLY A 52 -1.07 -10.72 6.94
N LYS A 53 -1.52 -9.46 6.97
CA LYS A 53 -1.08 -8.41 6.03
C LYS A 53 0.44 -8.20 6.03
N SER A 54 1.03 -8.00 7.21
CA SER A 54 2.48 -7.85 7.36
C SER A 54 3.23 -9.10 6.89
N SER A 55 2.68 -10.30 7.16
CA SER A 55 3.24 -11.56 6.67
C SER A 55 3.19 -11.66 5.15
N PHE A 56 2.13 -11.14 4.52
CA PHE A 56 2.01 -11.07 3.07
C PHE A 56 3.07 -10.15 2.46
N LEU A 57 3.27 -8.94 3.03
CA LEU A 57 4.31 -8.02 2.56
C LEU A 57 5.70 -8.65 2.65
N MET A 58 6.01 -9.31 3.78
CA MET A 58 7.29 -10.02 3.95
C MET A 58 7.44 -11.21 2.99
N ALA A 59 6.36 -11.94 2.71
CA ALA A 59 6.39 -13.04 1.75
C ALA A 59 6.64 -12.52 0.33
N LEU A 60 6.01 -11.41 -0.04
CA LEU A 60 6.22 -10.75 -1.32
C LEU A 60 7.68 -10.29 -1.47
N GLU A 61 8.24 -9.63 -0.46
CA GLU A 61 9.65 -9.23 -0.43
C GLU A 61 10.58 -10.43 -0.56
N GLN A 62 10.37 -11.47 0.27
CA GLN A 62 11.21 -12.67 0.26
C GLN A 62 11.20 -13.37 -1.10
N ASP A 63 10.04 -13.46 -1.74
CA ASP A 63 9.93 -14.09 -3.05
C ASP A 63 10.61 -13.28 -4.15
N LEU A 64 10.45 -11.97 -4.13
CA LEU A 64 11.11 -11.09 -5.09
C LEU A 64 12.63 -11.12 -4.93
N LEU A 65 13.14 -11.23 -3.69
CA LEU A 65 14.58 -11.34 -3.43
C LEU A 65 15.13 -12.75 -3.71
N ASN A 66 14.45 -13.79 -3.21
CA ASN A 66 15.04 -15.12 -3.08
C ASN A 66 14.22 -16.27 -3.72
N ASN A 67 13.03 -16.00 -4.25
CA ASN A 67 12.13 -17.00 -4.85
C ASN A 67 11.74 -18.15 -3.90
N LYS A 68 11.50 -17.87 -2.63
CA LYS A 68 11.31 -18.88 -1.58
C LYS A 68 9.86 -19.30 -1.33
N SER A 69 8.89 -18.37 -1.36
CA SER A 69 7.53 -18.64 -0.87
C SER A 69 6.55 -19.09 -1.94
N LYS A 70 6.89 -18.99 -3.23
CA LYS A 70 6.01 -19.28 -4.36
C LYS A 70 4.73 -18.43 -4.44
N LEU A 71 4.71 -17.28 -3.78
CA LEU A 71 3.65 -16.29 -3.90
C LEU A 71 3.75 -15.60 -5.27
N VAL A 72 4.96 -15.22 -5.65
CA VAL A 72 5.26 -14.55 -6.91
C VAL A 72 5.41 -15.60 -8.01
N SER A 73 4.41 -15.72 -8.88
CA SER A 73 4.44 -16.66 -9.99
C SER A 73 5.36 -16.20 -11.13
N GLU A 74 5.44 -14.89 -11.36
CA GLU A 74 6.21 -14.30 -12.44
C GLU A 74 6.80 -12.95 -12.02
N ARG A 75 8.13 -12.85 -12.04
CA ARG A 75 8.87 -11.63 -11.66
C ARG A 75 8.95 -10.60 -12.78
N SER A 76 8.90 -11.05 -14.03
CA SER A 76 9.00 -10.21 -15.23
C SER A 76 7.87 -9.19 -15.34
N VAL A 77 6.78 -9.41 -14.59
CA VAL A 77 5.64 -8.46 -14.53
C VAL A 77 6.07 -7.08 -14.05
N PHE A 78 7.04 -7.00 -13.11
CA PHE A 78 7.52 -5.72 -12.56
C PHE A 78 8.66 -5.14 -13.38
N ALA A 79 8.44 -4.90 -14.66
CA ALA A 79 9.40 -4.45 -15.65
C ALA A 79 10.60 -5.43 -15.83
N ASP A 80 11.49 -5.15 -16.76
CA ASP A 80 12.73 -5.94 -16.99
C ASP A 80 13.78 -5.74 -15.87
N ALA A 81 13.33 -5.54 -14.63
CA ALA A 81 14.19 -5.27 -13.50
C ALA A 81 15.05 -6.50 -13.16
N LYS A 82 16.36 -6.29 -13.09
CA LYS A 82 17.31 -7.34 -12.69
C LYS A 82 17.23 -7.65 -11.19
N SER A 83 16.83 -6.68 -10.39
CA SER A 83 16.71 -6.80 -8.94
C SER A 83 15.70 -5.83 -8.35
N PHE A 84 15.33 -6.08 -7.10
CA PHE A 84 14.34 -5.31 -6.38
C PHE A 84 14.97 -4.64 -5.17
N GLU A 85 14.49 -3.46 -4.84
CA GLU A 85 14.84 -2.69 -3.64
C GLU A 85 13.58 -2.47 -2.82
N PHE A 86 13.71 -2.46 -1.49
CA PHE A 86 12.57 -2.34 -0.59
C PHE A 86 12.77 -1.19 0.39
N MET A 87 11.72 -0.40 0.57
CA MET A 87 11.60 0.62 1.60
C MET A 87 10.46 0.21 2.53
N ASN A 88 10.82 -0.34 3.70
CA ASN A 88 9.88 -0.94 4.65
C ASN A 88 9.59 0.02 5.80
N ILE A 89 8.45 0.70 5.74
CA ILE A 89 7.99 1.68 6.72
C ILE A 89 6.92 1.03 7.60
N VAL A 90 7.08 1.14 8.91
CA VAL A 90 6.01 0.83 9.87
C VAL A 90 5.43 2.13 10.36
N GLY A 91 4.14 2.33 10.15
CA GLY A 91 3.43 3.51 10.59
C GLY A 91 3.50 3.67 12.11
N ASP A 92 3.83 4.86 12.54
CA ASP A 92 3.73 5.33 13.89
C ASP A 92 2.86 6.60 13.96
N TYR A 93 2.71 7.21 15.13
CA TYR A 93 1.93 8.43 15.29
C TYR A 93 2.74 9.66 14.87
N SER A 94 3.09 9.72 13.59
CA SER A 94 3.80 10.84 12.96
C SER A 94 3.33 11.08 11.52
N SER A 95 3.79 12.18 10.90
CA SER A 95 3.43 12.49 9.52
C SER A 95 4.10 11.55 8.53
N LEU A 96 3.43 11.28 7.41
CA LEU A 96 3.99 10.47 6.33
C LEU A 96 5.26 11.12 5.74
N SER A 97 5.29 12.45 5.64
CA SER A 97 6.48 13.17 5.17
C SER A 97 7.69 12.97 6.07
N THR A 98 7.48 12.93 7.40
CA THR A 98 8.54 12.65 8.38
C THR A 98 9.10 11.24 8.24
N LEU A 99 8.23 10.23 8.09
CA LEU A 99 8.65 8.84 7.92
C LEU A 99 9.43 8.65 6.62
N LEU A 100 8.95 9.19 5.51
CA LEU A 100 9.67 9.13 4.24
C LEU A 100 11.01 9.89 4.30
N SER A 101 11.07 11.04 4.98
CA SER A 101 12.32 11.77 5.17
C SER A 101 13.36 10.93 5.90
N LYS A 102 12.95 10.22 6.95
CA LYS A 102 13.81 9.31 7.71
C LYS A 102 14.37 8.20 6.82
N GLU A 103 13.51 7.53 6.04
CA GLU A 103 13.94 6.46 5.13
C GLU A 103 14.88 6.99 4.02
N LEU A 104 14.64 8.19 3.52
CA LEU A 104 15.50 8.84 2.55
C LEU A 104 16.77 9.47 3.15
N SER A 105 16.97 9.37 4.48
CA SER A 105 18.10 9.97 5.21
C SER A 105 18.24 11.47 4.99
N ILE A 106 17.11 12.18 4.92
CA ILE A 106 17.07 13.64 4.84
C ILE A 106 16.49 14.23 6.13
N ALA A 107 16.85 15.47 6.44
CA ALA A 107 16.27 16.17 7.58
C ALA A 107 14.74 16.23 7.43
N PRO A 108 13.97 15.95 8.49
CA PRO A 108 12.54 16.14 8.47
C PRO A 108 12.22 17.57 8.04
N SER A 109 11.41 17.70 7.01
CA SER A 109 11.03 19.00 6.45
C SER A 109 9.54 19.00 6.20
N ASP A 110 8.92 20.11 6.54
CA ASP A 110 7.54 20.39 6.17
C ASP A 110 7.38 20.66 4.66
N ASP A 111 8.50 20.79 3.95
CA ASP A 111 8.49 20.97 2.50
C ASP A 111 8.44 19.62 1.78
N SER A 112 7.25 19.27 1.32
CA SER A 112 7.02 18.07 0.50
C SER A 112 7.90 18.01 -0.75
N LYS A 113 8.28 19.16 -1.31
CA LYS A 113 9.14 19.24 -2.52
C LYS A 113 10.49 18.58 -2.29
N ASN A 114 11.06 18.74 -1.08
CA ASN A 114 12.35 18.12 -0.75
C ASN A 114 12.25 16.58 -0.74
N VAL A 115 11.17 16.02 -0.18
CA VAL A 115 10.93 14.58 -0.17
C VAL A 115 10.80 14.05 -1.59
N PHE A 116 9.94 14.65 -2.42
CA PHE A 116 9.71 14.18 -3.79
C PHE A 116 10.92 14.38 -4.71
N SER A 117 11.68 15.46 -4.55
CA SER A 117 12.91 15.66 -5.32
C SER A 117 13.99 14.62 -4.96
N THR A 118 14.10 14.26 -3.69
CA THR A 118 15.04 13.23 -3.24
C THR A 118 14.58 11.85 -3.68
N LEU A 119 13.29 11.53 -3.57
CA LEU A 119 12.74 10.28 -4.06
C LEU A 119 12.91 10.14 -5.58
N THR A 120 12.74 11.23 -6.34
CA THR A 120 13.00 11.25 -7.78
C THR A 120 14.46 10.90 -8.08
N ARG A 121 15.43 11.54 -7.40
CA ARG A 121 16.87 11.23 -7.60
C ARG A 121 17.17 9.78 -7.23
N TYR A 122 16.55 9.27 -6.17
CA TYR A 122 16.70 7.88 -5.76
C TYR A 122 16.18 6.91 -6.82
N LEU A 123 14.99 7.16 -7.37
CA LEU A 123 14.41 6.34 -8.45
C LEU A 123 15.25 6.38 -9.74
N ILE A 124 15.81 7.54 -10.12
CA ILE A 124 16.72 7.64 -11.26
C ILE A 124 17.94 6.73 -11.05
N LYS A 125 18.57 6.80 -9.86
CA LYS A 125 19.71 5.92 -9.52
C LYS A 125 19.34 4.44 -9.59
N LEU A 126 18.16 4.06 -9.10
CA LEU A 126 17.69 2.67 -9.17
C LEU A 126 17.44 2.24 -10.62
N LYS A 127 16.86 3.10 -11.45
CA LYS A 127 16.60 2.84 -12.86
C LYS A 127 17.90 2.59 -13.62
N ASP A 128 18.95 3.39 -13.37
CA ASP A 128 20.29 3.22 -13.96
C ASP A 128 20.92 1.87 -13.57
N GLN A 129 20.52 1.31 -12.42
CA GLN A 129 20.95 0.00 -11.95
C GLN A 129 20.01 -1.14 -12.39
N ASN A 130 18.97 -0.87 -13.17
CA ASN A 130 17.92 -1.82 -13.53
C ASN A 130 17.23 -2.42 -12.29
N LYS A 131 16.99 -1.60 -11.28
CA LYS A 131 16.27 -1.97 -10.05
C LYS A 131 14.86 -1.42 -10.03
N PHE A 132 13.96 -2.13 -9.37
CA PHE A 132 12.57 -1.73 -9.12
C PHE A 132 12.35 -1.53 -7.62
N LEU A 133 11.69 -0.45 -7.23
CA LEU A 133 11.45 -0.10 -5.82
C LEU A 133 10.06 -0.54 -5.38
N PHE A 134 10.00 -1.25 -4.25
CA PHE A 134 8.79 -1.49 -3.49
C PHE A 134 8.80 -0.62 -2.23
N ILE A 135 7.81 0.23 -2.07
CA ILE A 135 7.57 1.00 -0.84
C ILE A 135 6.43 0.32 -0.10
N PHE A 136 6.73 -0.26 1.05
CA PHE A 136 5.73 -0.85 1.94
C PHE A 136 5.50 0.06 3.13
N ILE A 137 4.22 0.39 3.40
CA ILE A 137 3.82 1.12 4.61
C ILE A 137 2.83 0.25 5.37
N ASP A 138 3.33 -0.47 6.36
CA ASP A 138 2.51 -1.27 7.26
C ASP A 138 1.95 -0.40 8.39
N GLU A 139 0.82 -0.78 8.97
CA GLU A 139 0.12 -0.01 10.01
C GLU A 139 -0.17 1.45 9.62
N PHE A 140 -0.51 1.69 8.36
CA PHE A 140 -0.78 3.02 7.83
C PHE A 140 -1.87 3.79 8.59
N GLY A 141 -2.76 3.09 9.29
CA GLY A 141 -3.80 3.69 10.14
C GLY A 141 -3.28 4.64 11.21
N LYS A 142 -2.09 4.39 11.77
CA LYS A 142 -1.47 5.29 12.76
C LYS A 142 -1.08 6.65 12.17
N ILE A 143 -0.65 6.64 10.91
CA ILE A 143 -0.35 7.86 10.16
C ILE A 143 -1.64 8.64 9.90
N LEU A 144 -2.73 7.95 9.51
CA LEU A 144 -4.04 8.57 9.32
C LEU A 144 -4.62 9.15 10.62
N GLU A 145 -4.43 8.47 11.76
CA GLU A 145 -4.81 8.98 13.07
C GLU A 145 -4.03 10.25 13.44
N HIS A 146 -2.74 10.29 13.14
CA HIS A 146 -1.91 11.49 13.31
C HIS A 146 -2.43 12.62 12.41
N ALA A 147 -2.66 12.34 11.14
CA ALA A 147 -3.17 13.30 10.15
C ALA A 147 -4.50 13.92 10.60
N ALA A 148 -5.46 13.10 11.02
CA ALA A 148 -6.78 13.56 11.48
C ALA A 148 -6.71 14.49 12.71
N ASN A 149 -5.65 14.42 13.53
CA ASN A 149 -5.52 15.21 14.75
C ASN A 149 -4.59 16.43 14.61
N ASN A 150 -3.76 16.51 13.57
CA ASN A 150 -2.75 17.57 13.47
C ASN A 150 -3.00 18.53 12.30
N ASN A 151 -2.94 18.07 11.08
CA ASN A 151 -3.20 18.90 9.89
C ASN A 151 -3.76 18.02 8.77
N PRO A 152 -5.06 17.67 8.84
CA PRO A 152 -5.66 16.70 7.94
C PRO A 152 -5.53 17.08 6.46
N GLU A 153 -5.69 18.34 6.12
CA GLU A 153 -5.63 18.82 4.72
C GLU A 153 -4.21 18.65 4.14
N LYS A 154 -3.19 19.07 4.89
CA LYS A 154 -1.78 18.97 4.47
C LYS A 154 -1.35 17.51 4.32
N GLU A 155 -1.70 16.67 5.29
CA GLU A 155 -1.33 15.25 5.27
C GLU A 155 -2.06 14.50 4.14
N LEU A 156 -3.34 14.81 3.91
CA LEU A 156 -4.10 14.25 2.82
C LEU A 156 -3.53 14.65 1.46
N TYR A 157 -3.21 15.93 1.29
CA TYR A 157 -2.57 16.44 0.08
C TYR A 157 -1.23 15.75 -0.18
N PHE A 158 -0.42 15.54 0.88
CA PHE A 158 0.85 14.82 0.74
C PHE A 158 0.65 13.38 0.28
N LEU A 159 -0.33 12.67 0.86
CA LEU A 159 -0.66 11.30 0.48
C LEU A 159 -1.13 11.21 -0.98
N GLN A 160 -2.02 12.12 -1.40
CA GLN A 160 -2.47 12.20 -2.79
C GLN A 160 -1.30 12.43 -3.73
N THR A 161 -0.44 13.40 -3.42
CA THR A 161 0.75 13.70 -4.21
C THR A 161 1.69 12.49 -4.29
N LEU A 162 1.86 11.72 -3.21
CA LEU A 162 2.66 10.51 -3.23
C LEU A 162 2.06 9.44 -4.15
N ALA A 163 0.75 9.22 -4.07
CA ALA A 163 0.08 8.25 -4.91
C ALA A 163 0.14 8.64 -6.40
N GLU A 164 -0.09 9.91 -6.73
CA GLU A 164 0.09 10.43 -8.09
C GLU A 164 1.55 10.28 -8.55
N PHE A 165 2.49 10.59 -7.66
CA PHE A 165 3.92 10.45 -7.93
C PHE A 165 4.29 9.02 -8.30
N VAL A 166 3.82 8.00 -7.59
CA VAL A 166 4.16 6.60 -7.90
C VAL A 166 3.41 6.07 -9.12
N ASN A 167 2.23 6.59 -9.43
CA ASN A 167 1.42 6.15 -10.58
C ASN A 167 1.93 6.68 -11.94
N VAL A 168 2.98 7.50 -11.96
CA VAL A 168 3.60 7.87 -13.23
C VAL A 168 4.30 6.66 -13.83
N SER A 169 3.78 6.16 -14.96
CA SER A 169 4.18 4.91 -15.62
C SER A 169 5.68 4.76 -15.94
N SER A 170 6.40 5.88 -16.04
CA SER A 170 7.85 5.87 -16.28
C SER A 170 8.69 5.55 -15.03
N ARG A 171 8.06 5.46 -13.85
CA ARG A 171 8.75 5.20 -12.58
C ARG A 171 8.71 3.74 -12.23
N ASN A 172 9.89 3.17 -11.96
CA ASN A 172 10.02 1.79 -11.51
C ASN A 172 9.75 1.69 -10.00
N VAL A 173 8.52 1.96 -9.58
CA VAL A 173 8.10 1.98 -8.17
C VAL A 173 6.68 1.48 -7.99
N ILE A 174 6.45 0.79 -6.89
CA ILE A 174 5.13 0.41 -6.38
C ILE A 174 5.03 0.87 -4.92
N LEU A 175 3.85 1.38 -4.54
CA LEU A 175 3.47 1.68 -3.17
C LEU A 175 2.39 0.68 -2.70
N ILE A 176 2.64 -0.01 -1.59
CA ILE A 176 1.64 -0.87 -0.95
C ILE A 176 1.49 -0.45 0.51
N THR A 177 0.28 -0.07 0.88
CA THR A 177 -0.06 0.33 2.26
C THR A 177 -1.02 -0.66 2.89
N THR A 178 -1.02 -0.78 4.23
CA THR A 178 -1.96 -1.67 4.93
C THR A 178 -2.80 -0.92 5.96
N LEU A 179 -4.08 -1.29 6.07
CA LEU A 179 -5.02 -0.78 7.07
C LEU A 179 -5.71 -1.92 7.82
N HIS A 180 -6.13 -1.64 9.06
CA HIS A 180 -6.91 -2.59 9.87
C HIS A 180 -8.41 -2.50 9.61
N GLN A 181 -8.87 -1.33 9.20
CA GLN A 181 -10.26 -1.00 8.93
C GLN A 181 -10.33 -0.06 7.73
N ASN A 182 -11.53 0.23 7.24
CA ASN A 182 -11.66 1.12 6.10
C ASN A 182 -11.17 2.54 6.43
N PHE A 183 -10.81 3.28 5.42
CA PHE A 183 -10.23 4.62 5.55
C PHE A 183 -11.15 5.60 6.30
N GLY A 184 -12.45 5.57 6.01
CA GLY A 184 -13.44 6.43 6.67
C GLY A 184 -13.49 6.27 8.19
N SER A 185 -13.07 5.11 8.72
CA SER A 185 -13.01 4.89 10.17
C SER A 185 -11.99 5.78 10.88
N TYR A 186 -11.02 6.32 10.16
CA TYR A 186 -10.01 7.24 10.71
C TYR A 186 -10.47 8.69 10.66
N ALA A 187 -11.52 8.99 9.89
CA ALA A 187 -12.06 10.34 9.70
C ALA A 187 -13.07 10.77 10.77
N HIS A 188 -13.28 9.97 11.84
CA HIS A 188 -14.34 10.24 12.84
C HIS A 188 -14.13 11.52 13.67
N LYS A 189 -12.90 12.03 13.78
CA LYS A 189 -12.55 13.27 14.48
C LYS A 189 -12.59 14.51 13.58
N LEU A 190 -12.76 14.32 12.29
CA LEU A 190 -12.81 15.41 11.32
C LEU A 190 -14.17 16.10 11.34
N THR A 191 -14.20 17.39 10.99
CA THR A 191 -15.44 18.11 10.70
C THR A 191 -16.15 17.45 9.51
N GLU A 192 -17.44 17.73 9.34
CA GLU A 192 -18.20 17.17 8.22
C GLU A 192 -17.59 17.53 6.86
N THR A 193 -17.16 18.78 6.70
CA THR A 193 -16.48 19.26 5.48
C THR A 193 -15.19 18.47 5.23
N GLN A 194 -14.28 18.41 6.22
CA GLN A 194 -13.03 17.66 6.14
C GLN A 194 -13.27 16.17 5.92
N ARG A 195 -14.30 15.60 6.55
CA ARG A 195 -14.66 14.20 6.34
C ARG A 195 -15.12 13.96 4.91
N ASN A 196 -15.93 14.85 4.36
CA ASN A 196 -16.37 14.76 2.96
C ASN A 196 -15.19 14.91 2.01
N GLU A 197 -14.27 15.81 2.26
CA GLU A 197 -13.02 15.93 1.50
C GLU A 197 -12.17 14.65 1.61
N TRP A 198 -12.02 14.11 2.80
CA TRP A 198 -11.33 12.84 3.01
C TRP A 198 -11.99 11.67 2.30
N LEU A 199 -13.32 11.61 2.32
CA LEU A 199 -14.08 10.55 1.68
C LEU A 199 -14.22 10.75 0.16
N THR A 200 -14.26 11.98 -0.33
CA THR A 200 -14.35 12.28 -1.77
C THR A 200 -12.99 12.35 -2.45
N SER A 201 -11.97 12.86 -1.77
CA SER A 201 -10.57 12.75 -2.22
C SER A 201 -10.10 11.30 -2.17
N GLU A 202 -10.88 10.47 -1.52
CA GLU A 202 -10.62 9.07 -1.28
C GLU A 202 -10.17 8.36 -2.51
N TRP A 203 -10.17 8.95 -3.66
CA TRP A 203 -9.76 8.00 -4.66
C TRP A 203 -10.42 8.21 -6.04
N THR A 204 -11.24 9.23 -6.18
CA THR A 204 -11.84 9.56 -7.49
C THR A 204 -10.88 10.29 -8.44
N GLY A 205 -9.78 10.85 -7.90
CA GLY A 205 -8.71 11.49 -8.69
C GLY A 205 -7.33 10.84 -8.50
N VAL A 206 -7.19 10.00 -7.47
CA VAL A 206 -5.93 9.29 -7.16
C VAL A 206 -6.13 7.82 -7.51
N ASN A 207 -5.43 7.31 -8.50
CA ASN A 207 -5.48 5.91 -8.89
C ASN A 207 -4.85 5.01 -7.81
N ILE A 208 -5.49 4.87 -6.64
CA ILE A 208 -5.14 3.83 -5.66
C ILE A 208 -6.16 2.72 -5.76
N THR A 209 -5.72 1.52 -6.07
CA THR A 209 -6.58 0.35 -6.07
C THR A 209 -6.71 -0.21 -4.66
N ILE A 210 -7.92 -0.18 -4.11
CA ILE A 210 -8.24 -0.90 -2.88
C ILE A 210 -8.29 -2.37 -3.21
N ILE A 211 -7.28 -3.10 -2.76
CA ILE A 211 -7.27 -4.55 -2.82
C ILE A 211 -7.96 -5.06 -1.56
N ALA A 212 -9.19 -5.41 -1.73
CA ALA A 212 -10.17 -6.01 -0.81
C ALA A 212 -9.73 -6.37 0.62
N THR A 213 -10.70 -6.32 1.52
CA THR A 213 -10.66 -6.88 2.88
C THR A 213 -10.25 -8.35 2.86
N ILE A 214 -9.07 -8.68 3.42
CA ILE A 214 -8.52 -10.02 3.26
C ILE A 214 -8.19 -10.63 4.61
N ASP A 215 -8.66 -11.84 4.80
CA ASP A 215 -8.18 -12.73 5.83
C ASP A 215 -7.18 -13.71 5.19
N PHE A 216 -5.90 -13.52 5.48
CA PHE A 216 -4.83 -14.41 5.01
C PHE A 216 -4.67 -15.66 5.87
N ARG A 217 -5.48 -15.82 6.93
CA ARG A 217 -5.42 -17.00 7.79
C ARG A 217 -5.91 -18.21 7.02
N ILE A 218 -5.26 -19.33 7.28
CA ILE A 218 -5.74 -20.63 6.85
C ILE A 218 -7.01 -20.92 7.64
N ASN A 219 -8.16 -20.54 7.11
CA ASN A 219 -9.44 -21.02 7.58
C ASN A 219 -10.24 -21.58 6.42
N ALA A 220 -10.35 -22.87 6.44
CA ALA A 220 -11.55 -23.52 5.97
C ALA A 220 -12.72 -22.89 6.75
N PHE A 221 -13.71 -22.38 6.01
CA PHE A 221 -14.98 -21.81 6.47
C PHE A 221 -14.95 -20.31 6.85
N VAL A 222 -15.46 -19.54 6.01
CA VAL A 222 -16.68 -18.76 5.93
C VAL A 222 -16.58 -17.77 4.76
N PHE A 223 -17.15 -18.14 3.66
CA PHE A 223 -17.68 -17.19 2.69
C PHE A 223 -18.80 -16.41 3.38
N ARG A 224 -18.55 -15.20 3.83
CA ARG A 224 -19.60 -14.21 3.97
C ARG A 224 -19.45 -13.22 2.84
N ASP A 225 -20.55 -13.10 2.12
CA ASP A 225 -20.72 -12.33 0.89
C ASP A 225 -20.06 -10.95 0.95
N CYS A 226 -19.09 -10.74 0.06
CA CYS A 226 -18.54 -9.41 -0.26
C CYS A 226 -19.54 -8.49 -0.98
N LYS A 227 -20.85 -8.76 -0.91
CA LYS A 227 -21.88 -7.94 -1.59
C LYS A 227 -22.08 -6.57 -0.95
N ASP A 228 -21.77 -6.41 0.33
CA ASP A 228 -22.06 -5.16 1.05
C ASP A 228 -20.98 -4.08 0.91
N ILE A 229 -19.79 -4.42 0.39
CA ILE A 229 -18.70 -3.44 0.17
C ILE A 229 -18.71 -2.91 -1.27
N LEU A 230 -19.27 -3.66 -2.21
CA LEU A 230 -19.42 -3.25 -3.60
C LEU A 230 -20.67 -2.40 -3.85
N SER A 231 -21.64 -2.38 -2.95
CA SER A 231 -22.87 -1.58 -3.10
C SER A 231 -22.67 -0.06 -2.97
N CYS A 232 -21.52 0.38 -2.47
CA CYS A 232 -21.24 1.81 -2.32
C CYS A 232 -20.60 2.46 -3.56
N LYS A 233 -20.22 1.70 -4.61
CA LYS A 233 -19.55 2.25 -5.81
C LYS A 233 -20.14 1.86 -7.17
N ILE A 234 -21.29 1.20 -7.23
CA ILE A 234 -21.93 0.86 -8.55
C ILE A 234 -23.10 1.81 -8.90
N SER A 235 -23.45 2.78 -8.06
CA SER A 235 -24.57 3.68 -8.33
C SER A 235 -24.25 4.95 -9.13
N THR A 236 -23.05 5.11 -9.67
CA THR A 236 -22.69 6.32 -10.43
C THR A 236 -22.23 6.12 -11.87
N THR A 237 -22.43 4.94 -12.47
CA THR A 237 -22.06 4.74 -13.87
C THR A 237 -23.14 4.02 -14.70
N THR A 238 -24.41 4.37 -14.54
CA THR A 238 -25.43 4.05 -15.54
C THR A 238 -26.51 5.13 -15.50
N ASN A 239 -26.28 6.21 -16.23
CA ASN A 239 -27.37 6.98 -16.88
C ASN A 239 -26.75 8.10 -17.73
N PHE A 240 -26.24 7.74 -18.89
CA PHE A 240 -26.19 8.58 -20.07
C PHE A 240 -26.22 7.66 -21.29
N HIS A 241 -27.44 7.33 -21.71
CA HIS A 241 -27.83 7.23 -23.12
C HIS A 241 -29.29 6.81 -23.19
N SER A 242 -30.06 7.73 -23.63
CA SER A 242 -31.25 7.65 -24.50
C SER A 242 -32.32 8.63 -24.04
N GLU A 243 -32.42 9.68 -24.65
CA GLU A 243 -33.42 10.27 -25.53
C GLU A 243 -33.09 11.75 -25.74
#